data_702de33f43c8d1bd79d196a2175211b2
#
_entry.id   702de33f43c8d1bd79d196a2175211b2
#
_cell.length_a   1.000
_cell.length_b   1.000
_cell.length_c   1.000
_cell.angle_alpha   90.00
_cell.angle_beta   90.00
_cell.angle_gamma   90.00
#
_symmetry.space_group_name_H-M   'P 1'
#
loop_
_entity.id
_entity.type
_entity.pdbx_description
1 polymer ?
#
loop_
_entity_poly.entity_id
_entity_poly.type
_entity_poly.pdbx_seq_one_letter_code
_entity_poly.pdbx_strand_id
1 'polypeptide(L)'
;MALARAAGCILSFDPNLRPPLWDDLEQARDQIHWGLAQCDVAKISDDELLFLTGETDFDAGAAKLIAQFPNLQIVNVTAGAQGSISYYQGLRVFQPGVTLGGVIETTGAGDTFCACVLNFLLEHGLEHLTADDLTQMLRFANAAAYLVTTRRGAIRSMPEPEQVLALL
;
A
#
# COMPACT_ATOMS: atom_id res chain seq x y z
N MET A 1 12.87 15.22 1.54
CA MET A 1 13.26 13.98 0.85
C MET A 1 14.78 13.86 0.64
N ALA A 2 15.49 14.83 0.03
CA ALA A 2 16.95 14.72 -0.21
C ALA A 2 17.78 14.38 1.05
N LEU A 3 17.51 15.02 2.19
CA LEU A 3 18.21 14.73 3.45
C LEU A 3 17.93 13.31 3.95
N ALA A 4 16.68 12.83 3.85
CA ALA A 4 16.32 11.48 4.28
C ALA A 4 17.01 10.43 3.39
N ARG A 5 17.02 10.63 2.07
CA ARG A 5 17.74 9.76 1.15
C ARG A 5 19.25 9.74 1.41
N ALA A 6 19.84 10.91 1.66
CA ALA A 6 21.25 11.02 2.04
C ALA A 6 21.59 10.32 3.36
N ALA A 7 20.61 10.20 4.26
CA ALA A 7 20.72 9.47 5.52
C ALA A 7 20.43 7.96 5.39
N GLY A 8 20.17 7.44 4.18
CA GLY A 8 19.88 6.03 3.95
C GLY A 8 18.47 5.60 4.38
N CYS A 9 17.53 6.53 4.53
CA CYS A 9 16.16 6.20 4.89
C CYS A 9 15.41 5.58 3.71
N ILE A 10 14.57 4.59 3.97
CA ILE A 10 13.54 4.11 3.05
C ILE A 10 12.47 5.19 2.93
N LEU A 11 12.15 5.59 1.71
CA LEU A 11 11.12 6.58 1.42
C LEU A 11 9.85 5.88 0.97
N SER A 12 8.77 6.09 1.69
CA SER A 12 7.45 5.53 1.36
C SER A 12 6.48 6.62 0.94
N PHE A 13 5.59 6.28 0.02
CA PHE A 13 4.54 7.18 -0.45
C PHE A 13 3.20 6.44 -0.63
N ASP A 14 2.16 7.00 -0.02
CA ASP A 14 0.76 6.67 -0.23
C ASP A 14 0.07 7.96 -0.74
N PRO A 15 -0.34 8.04 -2.00
CA PRO A 15 -0.99 9.23 -2.55
C PRO A 15 -2.24 9.64 -1.79
N ASN A 16 -3.01 8.64 -1.37
CA ASN A 16 -4.24 8.84 -0.64
C ASN A 16 -5.14 9.90 -1.29
N LEU A 17 -5.32 9.77 -2.61
CA LEU A 17 -6.00 10.74 -3.47
C LEU A 17 -7.43 10.99 -3.00
N ARG A 18 -7.78 12.25 -2.84
CA ARG A 18 -9.12 12.73 -2.57
C ARG A 18 -9.53 13.71 -3.67
N PRO A 19 -10.14 13.25 -4.77
CA PRO A 19 -10.48 14.10 -5.91
C PRO A 19 -11.22 15.40 -5.54
N PRO A 20 -12.16 15.39 -4.58
CA PRO A 20 -12.87 16.63 -4.22
C PRO A 20 -12.02 17.73 -3.56
N LEU A 21 -10.77 17.42 -3.16
CA LEU A 21 -9.85 18.39 -2.56
C LEU A 21 -8.91 19.06 -3.59
N TRP A 22 -9.06 18.71 -4.86
CA TRP A 22 -8.24 19.24 -5.95
C TRP A 22 -9.11 20.06 -6.92
N ASP A 23 -8.66 21.25 -7.26
CA ASP A 23 -9.31 22.08 -8.27
C ASP A 23 -9.04 21.54 -9.69
N ASP A 24 -7.91 20.87 -9.86
CA ASP A 24 -7.47 20.26 -11.11
C ASP A 24 -6.85 18.89 -10.87
N LEU A 25 -7.44 17.85 -11.45
CA LEU A 25 -6.94 16.48 -11.30
C LEU A 25 -5.65 16.21 -12.07
N GLU A 26 -5.31 16.98 -13.09
CA GLU A 26 -4.01 16.86 -13.75
C GLU A 26 -2.90 17.36 -12.81
N GLN A 27 -3.14 18.44 -12.05
CA GLN A 27 -2.20 18.85 -10.99
C GLN A 27 -2.05 17.78 -9.91
N ALA A 28 -3.15 17.11 -9.52
CA ALA A 28 -3.08 15.99 -8.58
C ALA A 28 -2.19 14.88 -9.13
N ARG A 29 -2.37 14.50 -10.39
CA ARG A 29 -1.55 13.49 -11.06
C ARG A 29 -0.08 13.87 -11.08
N ASP A 30 0.24 15.11 -11.44
CA ASP A 30 1.63 15.60 -11.49
C ASP A 30 2.30 15.54 -10.11
N GLN A 31 1.58 15.94 -9.04
CA GLN A 31 2.11 15.87 -7.67
C GLN A 31 2.30 14.42 -7.21
N ILE A 32 1.39 13.51 -7.56
CA ILE A 32 1.54 12.09 -7.27
C ILE A 32 2.74 11.51 -8.03
N HIS A 33 2.88 11.81 -9.31
CA HIS A 33 4.04 11.39 -10.12
C HIS A 33 5.35 11.91 -9.51
N TRP A 34 5.36 13.16 -9.06
CA TRP A 34 6.53 13.71 -8.37
C TRP A 34 6.85 12.94 -7.08
N GLY A 35 5.83 12.57 -6.28
CA GLY A 35 5.99 11.74 -5.08
C GLY A 35 6.55 10.35 -5.40
N LEU A 36 5.97 9.67 -6.40
CA LEU A 36 6.40 8.35 -6.86
C LEU A 36 7.87 8.36 -7.35
N ALA A 37 8.29 9.42 -8.02
CA ALA A 37 9.67 9.58 -8.46
C ALA A 37 10.67 9.76 -7.29
N GLN A 38 10.20 9.98 -6.07
CA GLN A 38 11.04 10.21 -4.90
C GLN A 38 11.04 9.05 -3.91
N CYS A 39 10.17 8.05 -4.03
CA CYS A 39 10.03 7.00 -3.04
C CYS A 39 10.61 5.66 -3.50
N ASP A 40 10.84 4.78 -2.54
CA ASP A 40 11.31 3.40 -2.73
C ASP A 40 10.14 2.42 -2.61
N VAL A 41 9.13 2.78 -1.80
CA VAL A 41 7.94 1.99 -1.49
C VAL A 41 6.70 2.79 -1.83
N ALA A 42 5.82 2.24 -2.65
CA ALA A 42 4.52 2.82 -2.95
C ALA A 42 3.38 1.89 -2.49
N LYS A 43 2.36 2.47 -1.87
CA LYS A 43 1.06 1.82 -1.71
C LYS A 43 0.05 2.60 -2.55
N ILE A 44 -0.67 1.92 -3.43
CA ILE A 44 -1.60 2.51 -4.40
C ILE A 44 -2.93 1.74 -4.28
N SER A 45 -4.06 2.42 -4.19
CA SER A 45 -5.37 1.76 -4.29
C SER A 45 -5.70 1.43 -5.76
N ASP A 46 -6.68 0.55 -5.97
CA ASP A 46 -7.23 0.21 -7.28
C ASP A 46 -7.69 1.45 -8.06
N ASP A 47 -8.45 2.34 -7.41
CA ASP A 47 -8.91 3.61 -8.00
C ASP A 47 -7.74 4.55 -8.35
N GLU A 48 -6.72 4.62 -7.50
CA GLU A 48 -5.51 5.41 -7.74
C GLU A 48 -4.70 4.82 -8.89
N LEU A 49 -4.58 3.50 -8.98
CA LEU A 49 -3.89 2.83 -10.08
C LEU A 49 -4.57 3.15 -11.41
N LEU A 50 -5.90 3.02 -11.47
CA LEU A 50 -6.68 3.40 -12.64
C LEU A 50 -6.48 4.88 -12.99
N PHE A 51 -6.56 5.78 -12.01
CA PHE A 51 -6.36 7.21 -12.19
C PHE A 51 -4.99 7.55 -12.78
N LEU A 52 -3.92 6.89 -12.29
CA LEU A 52 -2.54 7.19 -12.70
C LEU A 52 -2.18 6.57 -14.04
N THR A 53 -2.71 5.39 -14.35
CA THR A 53 -2.24 4.59 -15.48
C THR A 53 -3.25 4.46 -16.61
N GLY A 54 -4.54 4.62 -16.32
CA GLY A 54 -5.65 4.32 -17.21
C GLY A 54 -5.93 2.82 -17.37
N GLU A 55 -5.21 1.96 -16.62
CA GLU A 55 -5.34 0.51 -16.70
C GLU A 55 -6.31 -0.01 -15.64
N THR A 56 -7.21 -0.92 -16.02
CA THR A 56 -8.10 -1.63 -15.10
C THR A 56 -7.50 -2.95 -14.61
N ASP A 57 -6.55 -3.50 -15.37
CA ASP A 57 -5.78 -4.66 -14.98
C ASP A 57 -4.63 -4.26 -14.05
N PHE A 58 -4.56 -4.88 -12.88
CA PHE A 58 -3.57 -4.52 -11.86
C PHE A 58 -2.13 -4.80 -12.28
N ASP A 59 -1.92 -5.88 -13.03
CA ASP A 59 -0.58 -6.26 -13.48
C ASP A 59 -0.09 -5.28 -14.57
N ALA A 60 -0.95 -4.90 -15.50
CA ALA A 60 -0.65 -3.90 -16.52
C ALA A 60 -0.40 -2.52 -15.90
N GLY A 61 -1.25 -2.10 -14.95
CA GLY A 61 -1.10 -0.83 -14.24
C GLY A 61 0.19 -0.76 -13.42
N ALA A 62 0.48 -1.80 -12.64
CA ALA A 62 1.71 -1.87 -11.86
C ALA A 62 2.96 -1.89 -12.74
N ALA A 63 2.94 -2.65 -13.85
CA ALA A 63 4.04 -2.68 -14.81
C ALA A 63 4.32 -1.30 -15.42
N LYS A 64 3.26 -0.54 -15.73
CA LYS A 64 3.36 0.83 -16.27
C LYS A 64 3.97 1.78 -15.24
N LEU A 65 3.54 1.72 -13.97
CA LEU A 65 4.13 2.53 -12.89
C LEU A 65 5.60 2.18 -12.65
N ILE A 66 5.94 0.90 -12.57
CA ILE A 66 7.31 0.45 -12.34
C ILE A 66 8.22 0.86 -13.50
N ALA A 67 7.74 0.77 -14.73
CA ALA A 67 8.49 1.22 -15.90
C ALA A 67 8.72 2.75 -15.91
N GLN A 68 7.73 3.52 -15.45
CA GLN A 68 7.81 4.98 -15.37
C GLN A 68 8.66 5.46 -14.20
N PHE A 69 8.67 4.73 -13.09
CA PHE A 69 9.38 5.08 -11.85
C PHE A 69 10.34 3.96 -11.41
N PRO A 70 11.51 3.84 -12.07
CA PRO A 70 12.46 2.74 -11.81
C PRO A 70 13.13 2.80 -10.43
N ASN A 71 12.92 3.88 -9.68
CA ASN A 71 13.32 4.00 -8.28
C ASN A 71 12.44 3.17 -7.33
N LEU A 72 11.21 2.82 -7.75
CA LEU A 72 10.31 2.00 -6.94
C LEU A 72 10.85 0.58 -6.81
N GLN A 73 11.13 0.17 -5.58
CA GLN A 73 11.58 -1.19 -5.26
C GLN A 73 10.40 -2.12 -4.98
N ILE A 74 9.34 -1.58 -4.37
CA ILE A 74 8.12 -2.33 -4.06
C ILE A 74 6.88 -1.47 -4.32
N VAL A 75 5.92 -2.05 -5.02
CA VAL A 75 4.60 -1.46 -5.26
C VAL A 75 3.54 -2.38 -4.69
N ASN A 76 2.77 -1.88 -3.72
CA ASN A 76 1.63 -2.59 -3.15
C ASN A 76 0.34 -1.99 -3.72
N VAL A 77 -0.46 -2.80 -4.39
CA VAL A 77 -1.79 -2.42 -4.86
C VAL A 77 -2.83 -2.99 -3.92
N THR A 78 -3.71 -2.14 -3.37
CA THR A 78 -4.80 -2.55 -2.49
C THR A 78 -6.14 -2.45 -3.23
N ALA A 79 -6.97 -3.49 -3.13
CA ALA A 79 -8.27 -3.60 -3.80
C ALA A 79 -9.40 -3.89 -2.78
N GLY A 80 -9.42 -3.13 -1.69
CA GLY A 80 -10.42 -3.21 -0.64
C GLY A 80 -10.61 -4.63 -0.12
N ALA A 81 -11.84 -5.13 -0.15
CA ALA A 81 -12.18 -6.47 0.32
C ALA A 81 -11.60 -7.61 -0.55
N GLN A 82 -11.17 -7.33 -1.77
CA GLN A 82 -10.54 -8.34 -2.62
C GLN A 82 -9.13 -8.70 -2.11
N GLY A 83 -8.47 -7.79 -1.41
CA GLY A 83 -7.14 -8.00 -0.85
C GLY A 83 -6.08 -7.07 -1.44
N SER A 84 -4.87 -7.58 -1.59
CA SER A 84 -3.73 -6.79 -2.05
C SER A 84 -2.74 -7.60 -2.88
N ILE A 85 -1.97 -6.89 -3.70
CA ILE A 85 -0.91 -7.46 -4.53
C ILE A 85 0.38 -6.68 -4.23
N SER A 86 1.48 -7.39 -4.06
CA SER A 86 2.82 -6.80 -3.99
C SER A 86 3.62 -7.16 -5.24
N TYR A 87 4.28 -6.15 -5.80
CA TYR A 87 5.22 -6.28 -6.91
C TYR A 87 6.61 -5.87 -6.42
N TYR A 88 7.56 -6.78 -6.49
CA TYR A 88 8.92 -6.59 -6.01
C TYR A 88 9.91 -7.37 -6.87
N GLN A 89 10.82 -6.68 -7.54
CA GLN A 89 11.92 -7.29 -8.34
C GLN A 89 11.46 -8.45 -9.25
N GLY A 90 10.34 -8.29 -9.94
CA GLY A 90 9.76 -9.32 -10.82
C GLY A 90 8.89 -10.36 -10.10
N LEU A 91 8.88 -10.38 -8.77
CA LEU A 91 7.90 -11.15 -8.00
C LEU A 91 6.55 -10.45 -8.02
N ARG A 92 5.49 -11.26 -8.10
CA ARG A 92 4.10 -10.87 -7.93
C ARG A 92 3.44 -11.77 -6.91
N VAL A 93 2.99 -11.20 -5.81
CA VAL A 93 2.31 -11.96 -4.75
C VAL A 93 0.94 -11.34 -4.51
N PHE A 94 -0.11 -12.13 -4.67
CA PHE A 94 -1.48 -11.76 -4.32
C PHE A 94 -1.85 -12.40 -2.98
N GLN A 95 -2.47 -11.61 -2.11
CA GLN A 95 -3.05 -12.08 -0.86
C GLN A 95 -4.51 -11.65 -0.79
N PRO A 96 -5.46 -12.59 -0.64
CA PRO A 96 -6.87 -12.25 -0.52
C PRO A 96 -7.14 -11.45 0.74
N GLY A 97 -8.18 -10.61 0.68
CA GLY A 97 -8.67 -9.86 1.83
C GLY A 97 -9.39 -10.74 2.84
N VAL A 98 -9.50 -10.24 4.06
CA VAL A 98 -10.31 -10.89 5.11
C VAL A 98 -11.76 -10.42 4.98
N THR A 99 -12.71 -11.36 4.90
CA THR A 99 -14.13 -11.08 4.65
C THR A 99 -15.05 -11.78 5.65
N LEU A 100 -14.83 -11.53 6.94
CA LEU A 100 -15.64 -12.12 8.01
C LEU A 100 -16.91 -11.31 8.36
N GLY A 101 -17.19 -10.24 7.62
CA GLY A 101 -18.31 -9.34 7.88
C GLY A 101 -18.03 -8.33 9.01
N GLY A 102 -19.08 -7.63 9.47
CA GLY A 102 -18.93 -6.68 10.57
C GLY A 102 -18.24 -5.36 10.23
N VAL A 103 -18.07 -5.04 8.95
CA VAL A 103 -17.51 -3.76 8.50
C VAL A 103 -18.46 -2.62 8.87
N ILE A 104 -17.96 -1.63 9.59
CA ILE A 104 -18.68 -0.44 10.05
C ILE A 104 -18.28 0.77 9.21
N GLU A 105 -16.96 0.98 9.03
CA GLU A 105 -16.42 2.06 8.21
C GLU A 105 -15.02 1.66 7.69
N THR A 106 -14.57 2.28 6.60
CA THR A 106 -13.28 1.95 5.98
C THR A 106 -12.17 2.95 6.27
N THR A 107 -12.47 3.97 7.10
CA THR A 107 -11.48 4.98 7.48
C THR A 107 -10.29 4.36 8.20
N GLY A 108 -9.09 4.67 7.73
CA GLY A 108 -7.86 4.16 8.33
C GLY A 108 -7.41 2.77 7.85
N ALA A 109 -8.20 2.07 7.01
CA ALA A 109 -7.82 0.75 6.50
C ALA A 109 -6.53 0.83 5.65
N GLY A 110 -6.45 1.78 4.72
CA GLY A 110 -5.25 2.02 3.91
C GLY A 110 -4.04 2.41 4.74
N ASP A 111 -4.23 3.32 5.72
CA ASP A 111 -3.16 3.77 6.61
C ASP A 111 -2.64 2.61 7.47
N THR A 112 -3.55 1.77 8.00
CA THR A 112 -3.19 0.58 8.79
C THR A 112 -2.42 -0.44 7.93
N PHE A 113 -2.90 -0.70 6.72
CA PHE A 113 -2.18 -1.56 5.77
C PHE A 113 -0.76 -1.03 5.53
N CYS A 114 -0.63 0.26 5.21
CA CYS A 114 0.65 0.91 4.96
C CYS A 114 1.57 0.81 6.18
N ALA A 115 1.07 1.08 7.38
CA ALA A 115 1.83 0.97 8.62
C ALA A 115 2.37 -0.45 8.85
N CYS A 116 1.57 -1.50 8.60
CA CYS A 116 2.01 -2.88 8.72
C CYS A 116 3.09 -3.24 7.69
N VAL A 117 2.94 -2.79 6.44
CA VAL A 117 3.98 -2.96 5.41
C VAL A 117 5.28 -2.29 5.83
N LEU A 118 5.21 -1.05 6.30
CA LEU A 118 6.40 -0.30 6.72
C LEU A 118 7.07 -0.93 7.94
N ASN A 119 6.30 -1.43 8.92
CA ASN A 119 6.85 -2.15 10.07
C ASN A 119 7.59 -3.41 9.62
N PHE A 120 6.99 -4.19 8.72
CA PHE A 120 7.64 -5.38 8.15
C PHE A 120 8.97 -5.04 7.47
N LEU A 121 8.97 -3.98 6.65
CA LEU A 121 10.18 -3.54 5.94
C LEU A 121 11.26 -2.96 6.87
N LEU A 122 10.88 -2.37 8.01
CA LEU A 122 11.83 -1.93 9.03
C LEU A 122 12.52 -3.11 9.72
N GLU A 123 11.83 -4.23 9.89
CA GLU A 123 12.35 -5.43 10.54
C GLU A 123 13.19 -6.29 9.58
N HIS A 124 12.79 -6.39 8.29
CA HIS A 124 13.38 -7.31 7.32
C HIS A 124 14.28 -6.60 6.28
N GLY A 125 14.16 -5.27 6.15
CA GLY A 125 14.79 -4.52 5.07
C GLY A 125 14.02 -4.61 3.75
N LEU A 126 14.58 -3.96 2.72
CA LEU A 126 14.07 -4.03 1.34
C LEU A 126 14.87 -4.98 0.45
N GLU A 127 15.99 -5.48 0.94
CA GLU A 127 16.88 -6.34 0.16
C GLU A 127 16.51 -7.82 0.36
N HIS A 128 16.50 -8.57 -0.73
CA HIS A 128 16.36 -10.04 -0.71
C HIS A 128 15.02 -10.58 -0.18
N LEU A 129 13.93 -9.80 -0.29
CA LEU A 129 12.60 -10.30 0.06
C LEU A 129 12.19 -11.46 -0.87
N THR A 130 11.67 -12.51 -0.28
CA THR A 130 11.15 -13.68 -0.98
C THR A 130 9.63 -13.58 -1.20
N ALA A 131 9.07 -14.46 -2.01
CA ALA A 131 7.61 -14.55 -2.16
C ALA A 131 6.91 -14.90 -0.84
N ASP A 132 7.56 -15.67 0.03
CA ASP A 132 7.03 -16.01 1.36
C ASP A 132 7.03 -14.80 2.29
N ASP A 133 8.06 -13.97 2.26
CA ASP A 133 8.12 -12.72 3.03
C ASP A 133 7.00 -11.77 2.60
N LEU A 134 6.80 -11.59 1.29
CA LEU A 134 5.73 -10.77 0.75
C LEU A 134 4.34 -11.33 1.12
N THR A 135 4.19 -12.66 1.13
CA THR A 135 2.94 -13.31 1.55
C THR A 135 2.65 -13.04 3.03
N GLN A 136 3.63 -13.19 3.91
CA GLN A 136 3.49 -12.91 5.34
C GLN A 136 3.15 -11.43 5.59
N MET A 137 3.88 -10.52 4.94
CA MET A 137 3.66 -9.07 5.00
C MET A 137 2.21 -8.72 4.62
N LEU A 138 1.76 -9.17 3.43
CA LEU A 138 0.43 -8.84 2.93
C LEU A 138 -0.68 -9.49 3.77
N ARG A 139 -0.47 -10.74 4.23
CA ARG A 139 -1.43 -11.44 5.07
C ARG A 139 -1.68 -10.70 6.37
N PHE A 140 -0.62 -10.26 7.04
CA PHE A 140 -0.73 -9.47 8.26
C PHE A 140 -1.37 -8.11 7.99
N ALA A 141 -0.94 -7.40 6.95
CA ALA A 141 -1.45 -6.08 6.60
C ALA A 141 -2.95 -6.11 6.22
N ASN A 142 -3.39 -7.11 5.44
CA ASN A 142 -4.81 -7.29 5.10
C ASN A 142 -5.67 -7.59 6.33
N ALA A 143 -5.19 -8.42 7.25
CA ALA A 143 -5.89 -8.74 8.48
C ALA A 143 -6.02 -7.52 9.40
N ALA A 144 -4.96 -6.75 9.57
CA ALA A 144 -4.97 -5.51 10.34
C ALA A 144 -5.92 -4.47 9.72
N ALA A 145 -5.83 -4.28 8.40
CA ALA A 145 -6.72 -3.38 7.66
C ALA A 145 -8.19 -3.79 7.78
N TYR A 146 -8.49 -5.09 7.76
CA TYR A 146 -9.85 -5.58 8.03
C TYR A 146 -10.30 -5.24 9.45
N LEU A 147 -9.49 -5.52 10.48
CA LEU A 147 -9.87 -5.29 11.88
C LEU A 147 -10.20 -3.81 12.16
N VAL A 148 -9.45 -2.88 11.58
CA VAL A 148 -9.75 -1.45 11.74
C VAL A 148 -11.13 -1.10 11.19
N THR A 149 -11.57 -1.75 10.12
CA THR A 149 -12.89 -1.48 9.52
C THR A 149 -14.08 -1.97 10.38
N THR A 150 -13.85 -2.85 11.34
CA THR A 150 -14.88 -3.38 12.25
C THR A 150 -15.13 -2.48 13.46
N ARG A 151 -14.46 -1.34 13.56
CA ARG A 151 -14.55 -0.39 14.68
C ARG A 151 -14.76 1.02 14.14
N ARG A 152 -15.30 1.91 14.97
CA ARG A 152 -15.42 3.33 14.61
C ARG A 152 -14.13 4.08 14.93
N GLY A 153 -13.73 4.95 14.02
CA GLY A 153 -12.55 5.79 14.13
C GLY A 153 -11.38 5.25 13.30
N ALA A 154 -10.27 5.98 13.26
CA ALA A 154 -9.07 5.61 12.53
C ALA A 154 -7.96 5.17 13.50
N ILE A 155 -7.24 6.12 14.09
CA ILE A 155 -6.08 5.82 14.96
C ILE A 155 -6.47 4.96 16.17
N ARG A 156 -7.63 5.27 16.81
CA ARG A 156 -8.10 4.54 18.00
C ARG A 156 -8.64 3.14 17.71
N SER A 157 -8.91 2.83 16.46
CA SER A 157 -9.42 1.52 16.02
C SER A 157 -8.32 0.60 15.48
N MET A 158 -7.10 1.09 15.34
CA MET A 158 -5.96 0.26 14.93
C MET A 158 -5.80 -0.91 15.90
N PRO A 159 -5.69 -2.14 15.37
CA PRO A 159 -5.55 -3.34 16.22
C PRO A 159 -4.16 -3.44 16.82
N GLU A 160 -4.08 -4.07 17.99
CA GLU A 160 -2.81 -4.54 18.54
C GLU A 160 -2.33 -5.76 17.73
N PRO A 161 -1.01 -6.00 17.64
CA PRO A 161 -0.45 -7.11 16.85
C PRO A 161 -1.04 -8.47 17.22
N GLU A 162 -1.30 -8.73 18.51
CA GLU A 162 -1.86 -9.97 19.01
C GLU A 162 -3.27 -10.23 18.49
N GLN A 163 -4.06 -9.16 18.27
CA GLN A 163 -5.40 -9.25 17.69
C GLN A 163 -5.34 -9.65 16.21
N VAL A 164 -4.33 -9.14 15.49
CA VAL A 164 -4.09 -9.51 14.09
C VAL A 164 -3.64 -10.97 14.01
N LEU A 165 -2.68 -11.37 14.84
CA LEU A 165 -2.17 -12.76 14.87
C LEU A 165 -3.26 -13.78 15.23
N ALA A 166 -4.20 -13.42 16.11
CA ALA A 166 -5.32 -14.29 16.45
C ALA A 166 -6.32 -14.50 15.30
N LEU A 167 -6.26 -13.68 14.24
CA LEU A 167 -7.10 -13.79 13.05
C LEU A 167 -6.43 -14.61 11.93
N LEU A 168 -5.11 -14.78 11.96
CA LEU A 168 -4.31 -15.47 10.93
C LEU A 168 -4.20 -16.98 11.17
#